data_22a57288fa73832845a3172cc49372dc
#
_entry.id   22a57288fa73832845a3172cc49372dc
#
_cell.length_a   1.000
_cell.length_b   1.000
_cell.length_c   1.000
_cell.angle_alpha   90.00
_cell.angle_beta   90.00
_cell.angle_gamma   90.00
#
_symmetry.space_group_name_H-M   'P 1'
#
loop_
_entity.id
_entity.type
_entity.pdbx_description
1 polymer ?
#
loop_
_entity_poly.entity_id
_entity_poly.type
_entity_poly.pdbx_seq_one_letter_code
_entity_poly.pdbx_strand_id
1 'polypeptide(L)'
;DFATLTGACVVSLGDVYTGVFTDDDDLAKKIIEAGDKTGENMWRLPLHEKYKDYVKSNIADIKNSGPREGGAITAAIFLKEFVDCKKWAHLDIAGTAWTTKGGDVLKPLGGTGVGVRFALQLLEDWKK
;
A
#
# COMPACT_ATOMS: atom_id res chain seq x y z
N ASP A 1 2.42 -6.64 -3.79
CA ASP A 1 2.68 -6.89 -2.38
C ASP A 1 1.60 -6.23 -1.52
N PHE A 2 1.08 -6.97 -0.53
CA PHE A 2 0.10 -6.48 0.44
C PHE A 2 0.66 -6.67 1.84
N ALA A 3 0.68 -5.62 2.65
CA ALA A 3 1.08 -5.72 4.04
C ALA A 3 0.36 -4.69 4.92
N THR A 4 0.13 -5.03 6.17
CA THR A 4 -0.23 -4.09 7.23
C THR A 4 1.05 -3.44 7.74
N LEU A 5 1.71 -2.66 6.87
CA LEU A 5 3.10 -2.32 7.06
C LEU A 5 3.30 -1.21 8.10
N THR A 6 2.51 -0.13 8.02
CA THR A 6 2.85 1.07 8.79
C THR A 6 1.68 1.71 9.53
N GLY A 7 1.93 2.10 10.78
CA GLY A 7 1.06 3.03 11.50
C GLY A 7 1.04 4.43 10.86
N ALA A 8 2.09 4.81 10.12
CA ALA A 8 2.14 6.08 9.41
C ALA A 8 1.09 6.16 8.29
N CYS A 9 0.82 5.06 7.59
CA CYS A 9 -0.27 4.98 6.62
C CYS A 9 -1.64 5.15 7.31
N VAL A 10 -1.83 4.52 8.47
CA VAL A 10 -3.06 4.71 9.27
C VAL A 10 -3.24 6.16 9.70
N VAL A 11 -2.17 6.82 10.13
CA VAL A 11 -2.23 8.24 10.53
C VAL A 11 -2.61 9.15 9.36
N SER A 12 -2.12 8.86 8.14
CA SER A 12 -2.37 9.71 6.98
C SER A 12 -3.69 9.43 6.26
N LEU A 13 -4.13 8.17 6.18
CA LEU A 13 -5.28 7.75 5.37
C LEU A 13 -6.44 7.17 6.20
N GLY A 14 -6.23 6.94 7.49
CA GLY A 14 -7.25 6.34 8.37
C GLY A 14 -7.56 4.89 8.01
N ASP A 15 -8.82 4.53 8.17
CA ASP A 15 -9.38 3.20 7.88
C ASP A 15 -10.20 3.16 6.57
N VAL A 16 -10.10 4.23 5.76
CA VAL A 16 -10.91 4.43 4.55
C VAL A 16 -10.15 4.10 3.27
N TYR A 17 -8.86 4.44 3.21
CA TYR A 17 -8.03 4.24 2.03
C TYR A 17 -6.84 3.32 2.32
N THR A 18 -6.56 2.41 1.39
CA THR A 18 -5.30 1.68 1.30
C THR A 18 -4.25 2.56 0.64
N GLY A 19 -3.05 2.64 1.22
CA GLY A 19 -1.92 3.33 0.61
C GLY A 19 -1.33 2.53 -0.53
N VAL A 20 -1.16 3.15 -1.71
CA VAL A 20 -0.58 2.52 -2.90
C VAL A 20 0.77 3.17 -3.20
N PHE A 21 1.80 2.36 -3.36
CA PHE A 21 3.16 2.79 -3.68
C PHE A 21 3.63 2.06 -4.93
N THR A 22 3.81 2.81 -6.00
CA THR A 22 4.38 2.35 -7.27
C THR A 22 4.92 3.54 -8.06
N ASP A 23 5.97 3.33 -8.84
CA ASP A 23 6.50 4.30 -9.80
C ASP A 23 5.97 4.08 -11.23
N ASP A 24 5.18 3.02 -11.44
CA ASP A 24 4.50 2.74 -12.72
C ASP A 24 3.11 3.42 -12.72
N ASP A 25 2.95 4.44 -13.56
CA ASP A 25 1.73 5.23 -13.65
C ASP A 25 0.54 4.42 -14.20
N ASP A 26 0.80 3.52 -15.16
CA ASP A 26 -0.24 2.66 -15.73
C ASP A 26 -0.73 1.64 -14.69
N LEU A 27 0.19 1.08 -13.91
CA LEU A 27 -0.13 0.18 -12.81
C LEU A 27 -0.94 0.90 -11.74
N ALA A 28 -0.52 2.11 -11.35
CA ALA A 28 -1.25 2.93 -10.37
C ALA A 28 -2.68 3.19 -10.81
N LYS A 29 -2.88 3.57 -12.09
CA LYS A 29 -4.21 3.80 -12.66
C LYS A 29 -5.09 2.55 -12.58
N LYS A 30 -4.58 1.41 -13.03
CA LYS A 30 -5.30 0.12 -12.97
C LYS A 30 -5.67 -0.28 -11.54
N ILE A 31 -4.77 -0.05 -10.59
CA ILE A 31 -5.02 -0.32 -9.16
C ILE A 31 -6.17 0.54 -8.64
N ILE A 32 -6.14 1.85 -8.91
CA ILE A 32 -7.20 2.77 -8.46
C ILE A 32 -8.54 2.40 -9.09
N GLU A 33 -8.58 2.17 -10.41
CA GLU A 33 -9.80 1.78 -11.11
C GLU A 33 -10.41 0.47 -10.59
N ALA A 34 -9.58 -0.53 -10.30
CA ALA A 34 -10.04 -1.78 -9.70
C ALA A 34 -10.55 -1.58 -8.27
N GLY A 35 -9.89 -0.72 -7.49
CA GLY A 35 -10.34 -0.31 -6.16
C GLY A 35 -11.72 0.35 -6.19
N ASP A 36 -11.91 1.30 -7.09
CA ASP A 36 -13.18 2.02 -7.26
C ASP A 36 -14.33 1.06 -7.63
N LYS A 37 -14.09 0.11 -8.53
CA LYS A 37 -15.09 -0.90 -8.93
C LYS A 37 -15.49 -1.84 -7.80
N THR A 38 -14.60 -2.10 -6.86
CA THR A 38 -14.83 -3.05 -5.77
C THR A 38 -15.23 -2.40 -4.44
N GLY A 39 -15.19 -1.07 -4.38
CA GLY A 39 -15.40 -0.32 -3.15
C GLY A 39 -14.25 -0.48 -2.15
N GLU A 40 -13.08 -0.89 -2.60
CA GLU A 40 -11.84 -0.95 -1.82
C GLU A 40 -10.97 0.25 -2.20
N ASN A 41 -11.19 1.38 -1.53
CA ASN A 41 -10.57 2.66 -1.90
C ASN A 41 -9.05 2.61 -1.86
N MET A 42 -8.42 3.12 -2.91
CA MET A 42 -6.98 3.15 -3.09
C MET A 42 -6.48 4.58 -3.26
N TRP A 43 -5.36 4.93 -2.60
CA TRP A 43 -4.76 6.25 -2.73
C TRP A 43 -3.26 6.14 -2.95
N ARG A 44 -2.77 6.67 -4.09
CA ARG A 44 -1.34 6.65 -4.41
C ARG A 44 -0.59 7.68 -3.58
N LEU A 45 0.45 7.21 -2.89
CA LEU A 45 1.44 8.02 -2.22
C LEU A 45 2.76 8.05 -3.02
N PRO A 46 3.57 9.12 -2.90
CA PRO A 46 4.75 9.27 -3.75
C PRO A 46 5.87 8.28 -3.39
N LEU A 47 6.64 7.87 -4.41
CA LEU A 47 7.92 7.17 -4.28
C LEU A 47 9.02 8.03 -4.92
N HIS A 48 9.50 9.04 -4.19
CA HIS A 48 10.53 9.93 -4.72
C HIS A 48 11.93 9.50 -4.23
N GLU A 49 12.91 9.51 -5.12
CA GLU A 49 14.30 9.06 -4.86
C GLU A 49 14.96 9.71 -3.64
N LYS A 50 14.62 10.95 -3.30
CA LYS A 50 15.15 11.62 -2.10
C LYS A 50 14.83 10.91 -0.79
N TYR A 51 13.75 10.11 -0.74
CA TYR A 51 13.44 9.33 0.47
C TYR A 51 14.41 8.17 0.70
N LYS A 52 15.21 7.77 -0.29
CA LYS A 52 16.30 6.80 -0.10
C LYS A 52 17.32 7.26 0.93
N ASP A 53 17.52 8.57 1.07
CA ASP A 53 18.44 9.10 2.07
C ASP A 53 18.02 8.75 3.51
N TYR A 54 16.72 8.56 3.74
CA TYR A 54 16.18 8.22 5.07
C TYR A 54 16.47 6.78 5.50
N VAL A 55 16.77 5.90 4.56
CA VAL A 55 17.07 4.49 4.81
C VAL A 55 18.54 4.14 4.61
N LYS A 56 19.41 5.11 4.32
CA LYS A 56 20.86 4.92 4.24
C LYS A 56 21.43 4.49 5.58
N SER A 57 22.42 3.58 5.57
CA SER A 57 23.13 3.09 6.74
C SER A 57 24.64 3.20 6.53
N ASN A 58 25.39 3.42 7.62
CA ASN A 58 26.84 3.36 7.62
C ASN A 58 27.37 2.01 8.11
N ILE A 59 26.49 1.12 8.58
CA ILE A 59 26.85 -0.15 9.22
C ILE A 59 26.10 -1.35 8.62
N ALA A 60 25.15 -1.12 7.72
CA ALA A 60 24.39 -2.15 7.02
C ALA A 60 24.14 -1.67 5.58
N ASP A 61 23.69 -2.57 4.71
CA ASP A 61 23.35 -2.24 3.33
C ASP A 61 22.23 -1.21 3.28
N ILE A 62 21.23 -1.32 4.16
CA ILE A 62 20.10 -0.41 4.28
C ILE A 62 19.52 -0.46 5.70
N LYS A 63 18.93 0.64 6.17
CA LYS A 63 18.15 0.65 7.40
C LYS A 63 16.74 0.11 7.13
N ASN A 64 16.22 -0.72 8.03
CA ASN A 64 14.84 -1.21 8.00
C ASN A 64 13.83 -0.25 8.65
N SER A 65 14.27 0.92 9.09
CA SER A 65 13.41 1.97 9.65
C SER A 65 13.96 3.33 9.29
N GLY A 66 13.07 4.29 9.06
CA GLY A 66 13.39 5.68 8.81
C GLY A 66 12.90 6.60 9.93
N PRO A 67 12.94 7.93 9.72
CA PRO A 67 12.34 8.89 10.63
C PRO A 67 10.81 8.74 10.66
N ARG A 68 10.17 9.39 11.64
CA ARG A 68 8.71 9.39 11.76
C ARG A 68 8.04 10.05 10.54
N GLU A 69 8.67 11.09 10.00
CA GLU A 69 8.21 11.84 8.83
C GLU A 69 8.31 10.99 7.58
N GLY A 70 7.23 10.93 6.81
CA GLY A 70 7.17 10.12 5.60
C GLY A 70 7.29 8.61 5.84
N GLY A 71 6.95 8.12 7.04
CA GLY A 71 7.18 6.74 7.46
C GLY A 71 6.58 5.69 6.54
N ALA A 72 5.39 5.93 5.98
CA ALA A 72 4.79 4.99 5.01
C ALA A 72 5.59 4.96 3.70
N ILE A 73 6.11 6.10 3.26
CA ILE A 73 6.91 6.22 2.03
C ILE A 73 8.28 5.55 2.22
N THR A 74 8.94 5.80 3.34
CA THR A 74 10.25 5.20 3.62
C THR A 74 10.16 3.68 3.78
N ALA A 75 9.09 3.16 4.35
CA ALA A 75 8.84 1.74 4.43
C ALA A 75 8.63 1.11 3.04
N ALA A 76 7.86 1.76 2.16
CA ALA A 76 7.70 1.31 0.78
C ALA A 76 9.02 1.37 -0.03
N ILE A 77 9.83 2.41 0.17
CA ILE A 77 11.18 2.53 -0.41
C ILE A 77 12.07 1.37 0.04
N PHE A 78 12.04 1.03 1.35
CA PHE A 78 12.78 -0.11 1.87
C PHE A 78 12.38 -1.41 1.16
N LEU A 79 11.07 -1.70 1.04
CA LEU A 79 10.60 -2.89 0.33
C LEU A 79 11.07 -2.92 -1.12
N LYS A 80 11.01 -1.77 -1.80
CA LYS A 80 11.38 -1.64 -3.21
C LYS A 80 12.84 -2.02 -3.50
N GLU A 81 13.76 -1.80 -2.56
CA GLU A 81 15.17 -2.16 -2.72
C GLU A 81 15.41 -3.68 -2.88
N PHE A 82 14.43 -4.51 -2.48
CA PHE A 82 14.49 -5.98 -2.59
C PHE A 82 13.67 -6.53 -3.77
N VAL A 83 13.12 -5.65 -4.59
CA VAL A 83 12.24 -6.05 -5.70
C VAL A 83 13.01 -6.05 -7.02
N ASP A 84 13.04 -7.20 -7.68
CA ASP A 84 13.66 -7.40 -8.99
C ASP A 84 12.59 -7.69 -10.07
N CYS A 85 11.56 -6.87 -10.14
CA CYS A 85 10.57 -6.97 -11.20
C CYS A 85 10.20 -5.58 -11.75
N LYS A 86 9.84 -5.53 -13.05
CA LYS A 86 9.55 -4.27 -13.74
C LYS A 86 8.24 -3.62 -13.28
N LYS A 87 7.25 -4.43 -12.89
CA LYS A 87 5.93 -3.95 -12.46
C LYS A 87 5.71 -4.38 -11.01
N TRP A 88 5.78 -3.42 -10.13
CA TRP A 88 5.60 -3.63 -8.69
C TRP A 88 4.73 -2.54 -8.09
N ALA A 89 3.90 -2.94 -7.16
CA ALA A 89 3.21 -2.04 -6.26
C ALA A 89 3.17 -2.65 -4.85
N HIS A 90 3.37 -1.81 -3.85
CA HIS A 90 3.08 -2.10 -2.45
C HIS A 90 1.73 -1.47 -2.09
N LEU A 91 0.87 -2.25 -1.46
CA LEU A 91 -0.41 -1.81 -0.90
C LEU A 91 -0.32 -1.92 0.63
N ASP A 92 -0.25 -0.76 1.29
CA ASP A 92 -0.27 -0.69 2.74
C ASP A 92 -1.72 -0.71 3.23
N ILE A 93 -2.13 -1.89 3.69
CA ILE A 93 -3.48 -2.16 4.18
C ILE A 93 -3.60 -2.03 5.70
N ALA A 94 -2.63 -1.39 6.37
CA ALA A 94 -2.61 -1.28 7.82
C ALA A 94 -3.90 -0.67 8.40
N GLY A 95 -4.48 0.31 7.72
CA GLY A 95 -5.72 0.95 8.16
C GLY A 95 -6.99 0.21 7.72
N THR A 96 -6.93 -0.53 6.60
CA THR A 96 -8.12 -1.11 5.95
C THR A 96 -8.32 -2.61 6.22
N ALA A 97 -7.29 -3.30 6.74
CA ALA A 97 -7.33 -4.75 6.94
C ALA A 97 -8.18 -5.20 8.13
N TRP A 98 -8.44 -4.31 9.08
CA TRP A 98 -9.14 -4.64 10.32
C TRP A 98 -10.14 -3.55 10.70
N THR A 99 -11.30 -3.94 11.21
CA THR A 99 -12.28 -3.00 11.76
C THR A 99 -12.79 -3.45 13.13
N THR A 100 -12.90 -2.48 14.03
CA THR A 100 -13.58 -2.62 15.33
C THR A 100 -15.00 -2.03 15.32
N LYS A 101 -15.38 -1.40 14.20
CA LYS A 101 -16.70 -0.81 13.98
C LYS A 101 -17.52 -1.79 13.14
N GLY A 102 -18.28 -2.68 13.79
CA GLY A 102 -19.19 -3.58 13.09
C GLY A 102 -20.40 -2.81 12.50
N GLY A 103 -21.00 -3.31 11.44
CA GLY A 103 -22.26 -2.75 10.95
C GLY A 103 -22.55 -2.97 9.47
N ASP A 104 -21.62 -3.43 8.67
CA ASP A 104 -21.85 -3.75 7.26
C ASP A 104 -21.57 -5.24 7.01
N VAL A 105 -22.42 -5.87 6.22
CA VAL A 105 -22.24 -7.27 5.76
C VAL A 105 -20.88 -7.45 5.06
N LEU A 106 -20.39 -6.41 4.37
CA LEU A 106 -19.11 -6.40 3.67
C LEU A 106 -17.93 -6.00 4.56
N LYS A 107 -18.19 -5.50 5.77
CA LYS A 107 -17.17 -5.13 6.77
C LYS A 107 -17.56 -5.72 8.13
N PRO A 108 -17.45 -7.04 8.30
CA PRO A 108 -17.69 -7.67 9.58
C PRO A 108 -16.66 -7.20 10.61
N LEU A 109 -17.01 -7.28 11.88
CA LEU A 109 -16.07 -7.02 12.96
C LEU A 109 -14.85 -7.95 12.81
N GLY A 110 -13.64 -7.39 12.84
CA GLY A 110 -12.40 -8.15 12.66
C GLY A 110 -11.73 -7.91 11.33
N GLY A 111 -11.18 -8.95 10.71
CA GLY A 111 -10.54 -8.88 9.38
C GLY A 111 -11.54 -8.53 8.28
N THR A 112 -11.21 -7.54 7.47
CA THR A 112 -12.11 -7.01 6.44
C THR A 112 -12.09 -7.79 5.13
N GLY A 113 -11.04 -8.60 4.90
CA GLY A 113 -10.81 -9.27 3.62
C GLY A 113 -10.39 -8.32 2.50
N VAL A 114 -9.94 -7.08 2.83
CA VAL A 114 -9.42 -6.11 1.86
C VAL A 114 -8.34 -6.75 0.99
N GLY A 115 -8.36 -6.44 -0.29
CA GLY A 115 -7.43 -6.97 -1.28
C GLY A 115 -7.98 -8.17 -2.07
N VAL A 116 -8.93 -8.93 -1.53
CA VAL A 116 -9.46 -10.13 -2.22
C VAL A 116 -10.29 -9.75 -3.46
N ARG A 117 -11.32 -8.92 -3.29
CA ARG A 117 -12.15 -8.44 -4.41
C ARG A 117 -11.35 -7.59 -5.38
N PHE A 118 -10.54 -6.69 -4.84
CA PHE A 118 -9.63 -5.85 -5.59
C PHE A 118 -8.70 -6.68 -6.50
N ALA A 119 -8.01 -7.69 -5.95
CA ALA A 119 -7.07 -8.49 -6.72
C ALA A 119 -7.76 -9.26 -7.86
N LEU A 120 -8.95 -9.82 -7.59
CA LEU A 120 -9.75 -10.48 -8.61
C LEU A 120 -10.11 -9.50 -9.75
N GLN A 121 -10.63 -8.33 -9.40
CA GLN A 121 -11.02 -7.30 -10.37
C GLN A 121 -9.83 -6.82 -11.19
N LEU A 122 -8.68 -6.56 -10.54
CA LEU A 122 -7.46 -6.16 -11.22
C LEU A 122 -7.00 -7.21 -12.25
N LEU A 123 -7.07 -8.50 -11.90
CA LEU A 123 -6.70 -9.59 -12.80
C LEU A 123 -7.69 -9.77 -13.95
N GLU A 124 -8.98 -9.58 -13.72
CA GLU A 124 -10.00 -9.62 -14.78
C GLU A 124 -9.80 -8.47 -15.78
N ASP A 125 -9.53 -7.27 -15.30
CA ASP A 125 -9.29 -6.10 -16.14
C ASP A 125 -7.91 -6.14 -16.84
N TRP A 126 -6.95 -6.89 -16.29
CA TRP A 126 -5.62 -7.02 -16.87
C TRP A 126 -5.60 -7.70 -18.24
N LYS A 127 -6.58 -8.55 -18.48
CA LYS A 127 -6.71 -9.33 -19.72
C LYS A 127 -7.37 -8.56 -20.87
N LYS A 128 -7.89 -7.37 -20.60
CA LYS A 128 -8.53 -6.50 -21.59
C LYS A 128 -7.57 -5.42 -22.06
#